data_a2a33eb9e29b9260556fa04b9cc71b0e
#
_entry.id   a2a33eb9e29b9260556fa04b9cc71b0e
#
_cell.length_a   1.000
_cell.length_b   1.000
_cell.length_c   1.000
_cell.angle_alpha   90.00
_cell.angle_beta   90.00
_cell.angle_gamma   90.00
#
_symmetry.space_group_name_H-M   'P 1'
#
loop_
_entity.id
_entity.type
_entity.pdbx_description
1 polymer ?
#
loop_
_entity_poly.entity_id
_entity_poly.type
_entity_poly.pdbx_seq_one_letter_code
_entity_poly.pdbx_strand_id
1 'polypeptide(L)'
;MDSQKVTTTADVLCALQAAVAEAAPVALATVVDVRGASPARAGFKLLVRGDGSYLGNVGGGALEQRVREDAATVLTDGRPRLAHYRLVEEGQDALGMLCGGEVTVYIEPYLPKPVLLIVGGGHIGRPLAELGRVVGYDVQVVDVRPERGNCPQFDPTAITSSTYVVLITEDHVTDEAALRQALPTLTPYIGMIGSLRKVGIVLEHLRAEGASAETLARVRAPIGLDTGGREPAEIALAILAEIECVRHGGNGLPGSDRDAIHGPGPGTAT
;
A
#
# COMPACT_ATOMS: atom_id res chain seq x y z
N MET A 1 31.80 28.82 -0.34
CA MET A 1 32.20 27.42 -0.10
C MET A 1 31.19 26.85 0.89
N ASP A 2 30.10 26.29 0.38
CA ASP A 2 29.11 25.60 1.22
C ASP A 2 29.75 24.32 1.78
N SER A 3 29.98 24.30 3.08
CA SER A 3 30.32 23.07 3.79
C SER A 3 29.15 22.09 3.65
N GLN A 4 29.23 21.16 2.72
CA GLN A 4 28.31 20.03 2.67
C GLN A 4 28.39 19.33 4.03
N LYS A 5 27.37 19.54 4.85
CA LYS A 5 27.22 18.89 6.14
C LYS A 5 27.18 17.38 5.89
N VAL A 6 28.17 16.66 6.38
CA VAL A 6 28.21 15.20 6.24
C VAL A 6 27.01 14.65 7.00
N THR A 7 26.10 13.98 6.27
CA THR A 7 24.92 13.34 6.85
C THR A 7 25.36 12.20 7.77
N THR A 8 24.98 12.25 9.02
CA THR A 8 25.28 11.21 10.01
C THR A 8 24.14 10.18 10.10
N THR A 9 24.43 9.01 10.67
CA THR A 9 23.37 8.02 10.99
C THR A 9 22.29 8.61 11.88
N ALA A 10 22.64 9.51 12.80
CA ALA A 10 21.69 10.20 13.66
C ALA A 10 20.71 11.09 12.85
N ASP A 11 21.21 11.82 11.85
CA ASP A 11 20.36 12.62 10.97
C ASP A 11 19.36 11.76 10.21
N VAL A 12 19.78 10.58 9.73
CA VAL A 12 18.90 9.61 9.03
C VAL A 12 17.81 9.09 9.96
N LEU A 13 18.15 8.74 11.21
CA LEU A 13 17.19 8.23 12.18
C LEU A 13 16.20 9.33 12.65
N CYS A 14 16.66 10.56 12.83
CA CYS A 14 15.79 11.70 13.11
C CYS A 14 14.80 11.96 11.97
N ALA A 15 15.28 11.89 10.71
CA ALA A 15 14.42 12.06 9.54
C ALA A 15 13.41 10.91 9.40
N LEU A 16 13.78 9.67 9.72
CA LEU A 16 12.87 8.52 9.79
C LEU A 16 11.78 8.75 10.84
N GLN A 17 12.18 9.17 12.06
CA GLN A 17 11.22 9.44 13.14
C GLN A 17 10.22 10.53 12.73
N ALA A 18 10.68 11.61 12.12
CA ALA A 18 9.82 12.68 11.62
C ALA A 18 8.85 12.17 10.55
N ALA A 19 9.33 11.41 9.56
CA ALA A 19 8.48 10.84 8.52
C ALA A 19 7.40 9.91 9.08
N VAL A 20 7.75 9.04 10.03
CA VAL A 20 6.78 8.16 10.71
C VAL A 20 5.73 8.96 11.49
N ALA A 21 6.14 10.04 12.19
CA ALA A 21 5.21 10.89 12.92
C ALA A 21 4.25 11.65 12.00
N GLU A 22 4.70 12.03 10.81
CA GLU A 22 3.92 12.70 9.77
C GLU A 22 3.12 11.73 8.87
N ALA A 23 3.17 10.41 9.16
CA ALA A 23 2.59 9.37 8.33
C ALA A 23 3.04 9.44 6.85
N ALA A 24 4.27 9.90 6.61
CA ALA A 24 4.85 9.96 5.28
C ALA A 24 5.52 8.62 4.91
N PRO A 25 5.26 8.06 3.71
CA PRO A 25 5.85 6.79 3.31
C PRO A 25 7.35 6.94 3.07
N VAL A 26 8.15 6.11 3.76
CA VAL A 26 9.61 6.08 3.61
C VAL A 26 10.15 4.65 3.65
N ALA A 27 11.27 4.38 2.99
CA ALA A 27 12.01 3.14 3.09
C ALA A 27 13.40 3.41 3.72
N LEU A 28 13.78 2.61 4.70
CA LEU A 28 15.10 2.64 5.30
C LEU A 28 15.94 1.49 4.76
N ALA A 29 16.99 1.80 4.02
CA ALA A 29 18.01 0.83 3.59
C ALA A 29 19.16 0.83 4.59
N THR A 30 19.54 -0.35 5.09
CA THR A 30 20.66 -0.54 6.01
C THR A 30 21.64 -1.56 5.45
N VAL A 31 22.91 -1.18 5.30
CA VAL A 31 23.98 -2.12 4.97
C VAL A 31 24.19 -3.07 6.15
N VAL A 32 23.96 -4.37 5.95
CA VAL A 32 24.06 -5.40 6.99
C VAL A 32 25.34 -6.23 6.90
N ASP A 33 25.89 -6.43 5.68
CA ASP A 33 27.14 -7.15 5.47
C ASP A 33 27.94 -6.57 4.29
N VAL A 34 29.25 -6.63 4.39
CA VAL A 34 30.17 -6.20 3.33
C VAL A 34 31.33 -7.18 3.23
N ARG A 35 31.58 -7.70 2.04
CA ARG A 35 32.68 -8.61 1.73
C ARG A 35 33.57 -8.06 0.62
N GLY A 36 34.86 -8.20 0.77
CA GLY A 36 35.84 -7.68 -0.21
C GLY A 36 35.96 -6.16 -0.19
N ALA A 37 36.50 -5.58 -1.29
CA ALA A 37 36.71 -4.15 -1.41
C ALA A 37 35.38 -3.44 -1.72
N SER A 38 34.97 -2.47 -0.91
CA SER A 38 33.74 -1.74 -1.07
C SER A 38 33.83 -0.35 -0.42
N PRO A 39 33.21 0.68 -0.99
CA PRO A 39 33.02 1.97 -0.32
C PRO A 39 31.94 1.93 0.79
N ALA A 40 31.08 0.91 0.77
CA ALA A 40 30.07 0.69 1.80
C ALA A 40 30.68 0.17 3.10
N ARG A 41 29.98 0.40 4.20
CA ARG A 41 30.30 -0.18 5.53
C ARG A 41 29.03 -0.66 6.22
N ALA A 42 29.11 -1.78 6.93
CA ALA A 42 28.00 -2.25 7.75
C ALA A 42 27.53 -1.16 8.71
N GLY A 43 26.21 -0.97 8.80
CA GLY A 43 25.58 0.09 9.56
C GLY A 43 25.31 1.39 8.77
N PHE A 44 25.86 1.57 7.57
CA PHE A 44 25.47 2.68 6.71
C PHE A 44 23.98 2.62 6.40
N LYS A 45 23.34 3.80 6.35
CA LYS A 45 21.90 3.93 6.16
C LYS A 45 21.54 4.96 5.11
N LEU A 46 20.49 4.65 4.36
CA LEU A 46 19.89 5.53 3.37
C LEU A 46 18.37 5.54 3.60
N LEU A 47 17.79 6.69 3.85
CA LEU A 47 16.35 6.91 3.90
C LEU A 47 15.89 7.39 2.52
N VAL A 48 14.94 6.68 1.92
CA VAL A 48 14.32 7.05 0.63
C VAL A 48 12.86 7.39 0.87
N ARG A 49 12.40 8.55 0.38
CA ARG A 49 11.01 9.02 0.50
C ARG A 49 10.20 8.66 -0.72
N GLY A 50 8.88 8.70 -0.58
CA GLY A 50 7.94 8.41 -1.65
C GLY A 50 8.05 9.35 -2.87
N ASP A 51 8.58 10.56 -2.70
CA ASP A 51 8.87 11.54 -3.76
C ASP A 51 10.22 11.29 -4.47
N GLY A 52 10.95 10.23 -4.08
CA GLY A 52 12.28 9.88 -4.60
C GLY A 52 13.43 10.67 -3.97
N SER A 53 13.17 11.63 -3.11
CA SER A 53 14.23 12.29 -2.33
C SER A 53 14.83 11.33 -1.31
N TYR A 54 16.08 11.55 -0.92
CA TYR A 54 16.78 10.64 -0.02
C TYR A 54 17.74 11.37 0.91
N LEU A 55 18.11 10.68 2.01
CA LEU A 55 19.05 11.16 3.00
C LEU A 55 19.94 10.02 3.48
N GLY A 56 21.24 10.25 3.60
CA GLY A 56 22.21 9.25 4.03
C GLY A 56 23.07 8.72 2.91
N ASN A 57 23.73 7.56 3.13
CA ASN A 57 24.66 6.95 2.19
C ASN A 57 24.81 5.45 2.46
N VAL A 58 24.88 4.65 1.39
CA VAL A 58 25.16 3.19 1.44
C VAL A 58 26.42 2.80 0.68
N GLY A 59 27.26 3.78 0.27
CA GLY A 59 28.50 3.56 -0.45
C GLY A 59 28.65 4.40 -1.72
N GLY A 60 27.62 5.14 -2.12
CA GLY A 60 27.62 6.02 -3.29
C GLY A 60 27.58 5.32 -4.64
N GLY A 61 27.59 6.11 -5.70
CA GLY A 61 27.67 5.65 -7.10
C GLY A 61 26.52 4.73 -7.52
N ALA A 62 26.82 3.73 -8.32
CA ALA A 62 25.85 2.77 -8.86
C ALA A 62 25.16 1.95 -7.79
N LEU A 63 25.83 1.63 -6.66
CA LEU A 63 25.23 0.93 -5.54
C LEU A 63 24.07 1.76 -4.93
N GLU A 64 24.29 3.04 -4.68
CA GLU A 64 23.28 3.92 -4.09
C GLU A 64 22.09 4.09 -5.02
N GLN A 65 22.33 4.26 -6.32
CA GLN A 65 21.26 4.33 -7.31
C GLN A 65 20.41 3.07 -7.29
N ARG A 66 21.02 1.88 -7.32
CA ARG A 66 20.30 0.61 -7.32
C ARG A 66 19.51 0.40 -6.02
N VAL A 67 20.09 0.73 -4.87
CA VAL A 67 19.40 0.67 -3.58
C VAL A 67 18.17 1.59 -3.56
N ARG A 68 18.23 2.77 -4.17
CA ARG A 68 17.09 3.69 -4.30
C ARG A 68 15.98 3.11 -5.17
N GLU A 69 16.32 2.47 -6.29
CA GLU A 69 15.36 1.78 -7.16
C GLU A 69 14.67 0.64 -6.43
N ASP A 70 15.41 -0.19 -5.71
CA ASP A 70 14.87 -1.26 -4.90
C ASP A 70 14.01 -0.72 -3.72
N ALA A 71 14.41 0.40 -3.11
CA ALA A 71 13.63 1.07 -2.07
C ALA A 71 12.30 1.62 -2.61
N ALA A 72 12.27 2.17 -3.82
CA ALA A 72 11.02 2.60 -4.46
C ALA A 72 10.08 1.40 -4.71
N THR A 73 10.62 0.25 -5.10
CA THR A 73 9.84 -0.99 -5.23
C THR A 73 9.28 -1.44 -3.88
N VAL A 74 10.11 -1.43 -2.82
CA VAL A 74 9.72 -1.78 -1.44
C VAL A 74 8.60 -0.85 -0.92
N LEU A 75 8.65 0.44 -1.27
CA LEU A 75 7.57 1.39 -0.93
C LEU A 75 6.26 1.08 -1.65
N THR A 76 6.34 0.57 -2.86
CA THR A 76 5.16 0.24 -3.68
C THR A 76 4.52 -1.08 -3.24
N ASP A 77 5.32 -2.13 -2.99
CA ASP A 77 4.82 -3.45 -2.64
C ASP A 77 4.61 -3.64 -1.12
N GLY A 78 5.15 -2.73 -0.30
CA GLY A 78 5.01 -2.75 1.16
C GLY A 78 5.76 -3.89 1.85
N ARG A 79 6.66 -4.59 1.14
CA ARG A 79 7.36 -5.77 1.66
C ARG A 79 8.84 -5.49 1.86
N PRO A 80 9.41 -5.81 3.04
CA PRO A 80 10.83 -5.67 3.25
C PRO A 80 11.61 -6.61 2.33
N ARG A 81 12.83 -6.19 1.97
CA ARG A 81 13.71 -6.95 1.07
C ARG A 81 15.12 -7.03 1.64
N LEU A 82 15.71 -8.21 1.55
CA LEU A 82 17.15 -8.40 1.72
C LEU A 82 17.77 -8.51 0.32
N ALA A 83 18.53 -7.49 -0.07
CA ALA A 83 19.13 -7.39 -1.41
C ALA A 83 20.63 -7.63 -1.35
N HIS A 84 21.17 -8.36 -2.35
CA HIS A 84 22.58 -8.64 -2.49
C HIS A 84 23.10 -7.96 -3.75
N TYR A 85 24.17 -7.18 -3.63
CA TYR A 85 24.78 -6.42 -4.72
C TYR A 85 26.22 -6.84 -4.91
N ARG A 86 26.60 -7.10 -6.16
CA ARG A 86 27.98 -7.42 -6.54
C ARG A 86 28.61 -6.21 -7.23
N LEU A 87 29.69 -5.69 -6.64
CA LEU A 87 30.42 -4.50 -7.11
C LEU A 87 31.46 -4.91 -8.16
N VAL A 88 31.02 -5.61 -9.21
CA VAL A 88 31.84 -6.11 -10.32
C VAL A 88 31.34 -5.53 -11.64
N GLU A 89 32.18 -5.56 -12.69
CA GLU A 89 31.86 -4.98 -13.99
C GLU A 89 30.83 -5.80 -14.76
N GLU A 90 30.90 -7.13 -14.69
CA GLU A 90 30.05 -8.04 -15.46
C GLU A 90 29.56 -9.20 -14.62
N GLY A 91 28.41 -9.77 -15.01
CA GLY A 91 27.78 -10.93 -14.39
C GLY A 91 26.37 -10.65 -13.91
N GLN A 92 25.71 -11.70 -13.40
CA GLN A 92 24.40 -11.55 -12.80
C GLN A 92 24.49 -10.65 -11.54
N ASP A 93 23.58 -9.67 -11.42
CA ASP A 93 23.57 -8.65 -10.35
C ASP A 93 24.81 -7.74 -10.27
N ALA A 94 25.61 -7.66 -11.34
CA ALA A 94 26.75 -6.76 -11.46
C ALA A 94 26.30 -5.30 -11.57
N LEU A 95 26.98 -4.40 -10.84
CA LEU A 95 26.69 -2.95 -10.86
C LEU A 95 27.63 -2.14 -11.76
N GLY A 96 28.43 -2.78 -12.59
CA GLY A 96 29.42 -2.09 -13.45
C GLY A 96 30.51 -1.36 -12.65
N MET A 97 30.89 -1.88 -11.48
CA MET A 97 31.87 -1.28 -10.57
C MET A 97 33.17 -2.09 -10.55
N LEU A 98 34.31 -1.40 -10.43
CA LEU A 98 35.65 -2.03 -10.35
C LEU A 98 36.07 -2.49 -8.94
N CYS A 99 35.20 -2.32 -7.93
CA CYS A 99 35.59 -2.52 -6.53
C CYS A 99 35.75 -3.99 -6.15
N GLY A 100 35.09 -4.93 -6.83
CA GLY A 100 35.23 -6.38 -6.64
C GLY A 100 34.60 -6.94 -5.34
N GLY A 101 33.83 -6.13 -4.57
CA GLY A 101 33.24 -6.54 -3.34
C GLY A 101 31.74 -6.94 -3.48
N GLU A 102 31.18 -7.40 -2.36
CA GLU A 102 29.76 -7.72 -2.23
C GLU A 102 29.17 -6.95 -1.05
N VAL A 103 27.93 -6.47 -1.22
CA VAL A 103 27.22 -5.71 -0.20
C VAL A 103 25.81 -6.28 -0.04
N THR A 104 25.43 -6.56 1.19
CA THR A 104 24.07 -6.97 1.54
C THR A 104 23.37 -5.80 2.23
N VAL A 105 22.19 -5.44 1.72
CA VAL A 105 21.38 -4.34 2.24
C VAL A 105 20.00 -4.86 2.61
N TYR A 106 19.56 -4.57 3.83
CA TYR A 106 18.18 -4.76 4.24
C TYR A 106 17.40 -3.46 4.00
N ILE A 107 16.31 -3.57 3.26
CA ILE A 107 15.45 -2.44 2.91
C ILE A 107 14.07 -2.70 3.51
N GLU A 108 13.64 -1.83 4.40
CA GLU A 108 12.37 -1.95 5.11
C GLU A 108 11.47 -0.73 4.88
N PRO A 109 10.17 -0.93 4.57
CA PRO A 109 9.22 0.16 4.40
C PRO A 109 8.65 0.60 5.74
N TYR A 110 8.45 1.90 5.89
CA TYR A 110 7.66 2.54 6.92
C TYR A 110 6.49 3.25 6.24
N LEU A 111 5.36 2.58 6.20
CA LEU A 111 4.16 3.05 5.53
C LEU A 111 3.16 3.60 6.55
N PRO A 112 2.35 4.60 6.20
CA PRO A 112 1.24 5.03 7.02
C PRO A 112 0.27 3.88 7.27
N LYS A 113 -0.45 3.94 8.40
CA LYS A 113 -1.55 3.00 8.60
C LYS A 113 -2.55 3.12 7.47
N PRO A 114 -3.04 1.99 6.94
CA PRO A 114 -4.08 2.04 5.92
C PRO A 114 -5.35 2.65 6.50
N VAL A 115 -6.02 3.47 5.72
CA VAL A 115 -7.30 4.10 6.09
C VAL A 115 -8.43 3.27 5.49
N LEU A 116 -9.42 2.89 6.29
CA LEU A 116 -10.68 2.33 5.83
C LEU A 116 -11.75 3.42 5.92
N LEU A 117 -12.06 4.02 4.77
CA LEU A 117 -13.08 5.05 4.65
C LEU A 117 -14.43 4.40 4.30
N ILE A 118 -15.35 4.42 5.24
CA ILE A 118 -16.68 3.83 5.13
C ILE A 118 -17.71 4.94 4.98
N VAL A 119 -18.40 4.98 3.86
CA VAL A 119 -19.56 5.87 3.63
C VAL A 119 -20.83 5.08 3.91
N GLY A 120 -21.42 5.32 5.08
CA GLY A 120 -22.56 4.60 5.62
C GLY A 120 -22.25 3.85 6.92
N GLY A 121 -22.54 4.45 8.08
CA GLY A 121 -22.37 3.88 9.42
C GLY A 121 -23.56 3.01 9.90
N GLY A 122 -24.27 2.39 8.95
CA GLY A 122 -25.44 1.56 9.22
C GLY A 122 -25.12 0.14 9.73
N HIS A 123 -26.06 -0.80 9.47
CA HIS A 123 -25.98 -2.18 9.97
C HIS A 123 -24.74 -2.95 9.51
N ILE A 124 -24.22 -2.67 8.30
CA ILE A 124 -23.01 -3.29 7.77
C ILE A 124 -21.79 -2.43 8.13
N GLY A 125 -21.90 -1.09 8.04
CA GLY A 125 -20.78 -0.19 8.27
C GLY A 125 -20.23 -0.25 9.69
N ARG A 126 -21.10 -0.43 10.68
CA ARG A 126 -20.68 -0.56 12.08
C ARG A 126 -19.81 -1.79 12.33
N PRO A 127 -20.25 -3.03 12.04
CA PRO A 127 -19.37 -4.20 12.20
C PRO A 127 -18.13 -4.15 11.31
N LEU A 128 -18.20 -3.57 10.09
CA LEU A 128 -17.04 -3.37 9.25
C LEU A 128 -16.00 -2.43 9.91
N ALA A 129 -16.47 -1.35 10.53
CA ALA A 129 -15.62 -0.43 11.26
C ALA A 129 -14.93 -1.11 12.47
N GLU A 130 -15.64 -1.96 13.19
CA GLU A 130 -15.10 -2.74 14.32
C GLU A 130 -14.02 -3.72 13.84
N LEU A 131 -14.31 -4.51 12.81
CA LEU A 131 -13.36 -5.45 12.20
C LEU A 131 -12.14 -4.73 11.60
N GLY A 132 -12.33 -3.62 10.91
CA GLY A 132 -11.25 -2.83 10.35
C GLY A 132 -10.24 -2.36 11.40
N ARG A 133 -10.72 -1.91 12.58
CA ARG A 133 -9.84 -1.52 13.70
C ARG A 133 -9.04 -2.71 14.24
N VAL A 134 -9.68 -3.89 14.36
CA VAL A 134 -9.02 -5.13 14.82
C VAL A 134 -7.87 -5.51 13.88
N VAL A 135 -8.07 -5.34 12.57
CA VAL A 135 -7.06 -5.66 11.54
C VAL A 135 -6.00 -4.56 11.39
N GLY A 136 -6.19 -3.40 12.05
CA GLY A 136 -5.16 -2.35 12.13
C GLY A 136 -5.35 -1.17 11.20
N TYR A 137 -6.54 -1.00 10.60
CA TYR A 137 -6.90 0.20 9.85
C TYR A 137 -7.14 1.40 10.77
N ASP A 138 -6.79 2.60 10.29
CA ASP A 138 -7.41 3.83 10.75
C ASP A 138 -8.79 3.93 10.10
N VAL A 139 -9.87 3.90 10.92
CA VAL A 139 -11.24 3.77 10.42
C VAL A 139 -11.96 5.10 10.48
N GLN A 140 -12.33 5.59 9.31
CA GLN A 140 -13.13 6.77 9.11
C GLN A 140 -14.52 6.37 8.62
N VAL A 141 -15.56 6.84 9.32
CA VAL A 141 -16.96 6.55 8.97
C VAL A 141 -17.67 7.86 8.71
N VAL A 142 -18.17 8.03 7.50
CA VAL A 142 -19.03 9.15 7.10
C VAL A 142 -20.47 8.67 7.12
N ASP A 143 -21.31 9.31 7.94
CA ASP A 143 -22.76 9.08 7.94
C ASP A 143 -23.47 10.42 8.18
N VAL A 144 -24.65 10.59 7.59
CA VAL A 144 -25.49 11.79 7.79
C VAL A 144 -25.97 11.90 9.24
N ARG A 145 -25.95 10.81 9.98
CA ARG A 145 -26.29 10.72 11.41
C ARG A 145 -25.02 10.80 12.24
N PRO A 146 -24.76 11.89 12.96
CA PRO A 146 -23.50 12.10 13.67
C PRO A 146 -23.12 10.99 14.66
N GLU A 147 -24.11 10.30 15.24
CA GLU A 147 -23.90 9.20 16.18
C GLU A 147 -23.40 7.91 15.52
N ARG A 148 -23.44 7.84 14.18
CA ARG A 148 -23.01 6.68 13.39
C ARG A 148 -21.68 6.92 12.66
N GLY A 149 -21.22 8.15 12.62
CA GLY A 149 -19.97 8.55 11.96
C GLY A 149 -18.96 9.11 12.95
N ASN A 150 -17.71 9.16 12.53
CA ASN A 150 -16.62 9.85 13.20
C ASN A 150 -15.91 10.84 12.29
N CYS A 151 -16.37 10.96 11.05
CA CYS A 151 -15.91 11.91 10.06
C CYS A 151 -17.09 12.75 9.58
N PRO A 152 -16.98 14.10 9.53
CA PRO A 152 -18.13 14.97 9.30
C PRO A 152 -18.68 14.89 7.87
N GLN A 153 -17.82 14.60 6.89
CA GLN A 153 -18.19 14.53 5.49
C GLN A 153 -17.20 13.70 4.68
N PHE A 154 -17.63 13.26 3.51
CA PHE A 154 -16.75 12.65 2.52
C PHE A 154 -15.86 13.72 1.90
N ASP A 155 -14.55 13.55 2.03
CA ASP A 155 -13.55 14.45 1.46
C ASP A 155 -12.63 13.68 0.49
N PRO A 156 -12.82 13.82 -0.83
CA PRO A 156 -11.98 13.13 -1.81
C PRO A 156 -10.52 13.60 -1.79
N THR A 157 -10.23 14.79 -1.27
CA THR A 157 -8.86 15.31 -1.20
C THR A 157 -8.01 14.63 -0.12
N ALA A 158 -8.65 14.02 0.87
CA ALA A 158 -8.01 13.24 1.92
C ALA A 158 -7.73 11.79 1.50
N ILE A 159 -8.21 11.35 0.33
CA ILE A 159 -8.02 9.98 -0.17
C ILE A 159 -6.63 9.83 -0.80
N THR A 160 -5.85 8.91 -0.25
CA THR A 160 -4.49 8.58 -0.69
C THR A 160 -4.40 7.16 -1.26
N SER A 161 -3.23 6.75 -1.72
CA SER A 161 -2.93 5.36 -2.12
C SER A 161 -2.98 4.35 -0.96
N SER A 162 -3.14 4.82 0.29
CA SER A 162 -3.34 3.98 1.48
C SER A 162 -4.78 3.98 1.99
N THR A 163 -5.73 4.61 1.25
CA THR A 163 -7.15 4.72 1.63
C THR A 163 -7.98 3.72 0.84
N TYR A 164 -8.74 2.87 1.54
CA TYR A 164 -9.67 1.89 0.97
C TYR A 164 -11.09 2.42 1.16
N VAL A 165 -11.82 2.65 0.07
CA VAL A 165 -13.14 3.29 0.09
C VAL A 165 -14.24 2.25 -0.01
N VAL A 166 -15.21 2.34 0.91
CA VAL A 166 -16.37 1.45 0.99
C VAL A 166 -17.64 2.28 1.00
N LEU A 167 -18.51 2.08 0.01
CA LEU A 167 -19.78 2.79 -0.17
C LEU A 167 -20.94 1.83 0.16
N ILE A 168 -21.58 2.04 1.31
CA ILE A 168 -22.62 1.15 1.86
C ILE A 168 -23.75 1.94 2.52
N THR A 169 -24.19 3.01 1.86
CA THR A 169 -25.32 3.78 2.34
C THR A 169 -26.66 3.09 2.05
N GLU A 170 -27.71 3.55 2.69
CA GLU A 170 -29.08 3.10 2.42
C GLU A 170 -29.63 3.67 1.10
N ASP A 171 -29.04 4.78 0.66
CA ASP A 171 -29.48 5.54 -0.51
C ASP A 171 -28.50 5.43 -1.68
N HIS A 172 -29.00 5.00 -2.84
CA HIS A 172 -28.20 4.84 -4.04
C HIS A 172 -27.70 6.17 -4.63
N VAL A 173 -28.39 7.28 -4.39
CA VAL A 173 -27.97 8.62 -4.87
C VAL A 173 -26.72 9.06 -4.12
N THR A 174 -26.69 8.81 -2.82
CA THR A 174 -25.52 9.08 -1.97
C THR A 174 -24.32 8.20 -2.35
N ASP A 175 -24.54 6.90 -2.59
CA ASP A 175 -23.48 5.98 -3.05
C ASP A 175 -22.90 6.45 -4.41
N GLU A 176 -23.77 6.80 -5.37
CA GLU A 176 -23.35 7.28 -6.69
C GLU A 176 -22.58 8.61 -6.60
N ALA A 177 -23.04 9.55 -5.77
CA ALA A 177 -22.36 10.82 -5.55
C ALA A 177 -20.97 10.65 -4.91
N ALA A 178 -20.83 9.75 -3.93
CA ALA A 178 -19.56 9.41 -3.32
C ALA A 178 -18.64 8.65 -4.30
N LEU A 179 -19.19 7.72 -5.08
CA LEU A 179 -18.44 6.99 -6.10
C LEU A 179 -17.85 7.94 -7.17
N ARG A 180 -18.65 8.89 -7.65
CA ARG A 180 -18.22 9.91 -8.61
C ARG A 180 -17.00 10.70 -8.12
N GLN A 181 -16.97 11.00 -6.82
CA GLN A 181 -15.87 11.71 -6.19
C GLN A 181 -14.66 10.81 -5.89
N ALA A 182 -14.87 9.53 -5.60
CA ALA A 182 -13.80 8.57 -5.30
C ALA A 182 -13.04 8.11 -6.56
N LEU A 183 -13.72 7.98 -7.70
CA LEU A 183 -13.16 7.45 -8.95
C LEU A 183 -11.87 8.14 -9.43
N PRO A 184 -11.74 9.50 -9.39
CA PRO A 184 -10.52 10.17 -9.84
C PRO A 184 -9.38 10.12 -8.83
N THR A 185 -9.59 9.54 -7.64
CA THR A 185 -8.57 9.48 -6.58
C THR A 185 -7.57 8.33 -6.76
N LEU A 186 -6.51 8.35 -5.95
CA LEU A 186 -5.46 7.33 -5.96
C LEU A 186 -5.80 6.10 -5.11
N THR A 187 -7.03 5.98 -4.61
CA THR A 187 -7.42 4.82 -3.79
C THR A 187 -7.17 3.50 -4.52
N PRO A 188 -6.57 2.49 -3.86
CA PRO A 188 -6.36 1.17 -4.45
C PRO A 188 -7.65 0.31 -4.49
N TYR A 189 -8.69 0.71 -3.76
CA TYR A 189 -9.92 -0.04 -3.63
C TYR A 189 -11.13 0.87 -3.51
N ILE A 190 -12.12 0.66 -4.36
CA ILE A 190 -13.43 1.28 -4.25
C ILE A 190 -14.46 0.15 -4.32
N GLY A 191 -15.13 -0.10 -3.18
CA GLY A 191 -16.19 -1.08 -3.10
C GLY A 191 -17.56 -0.43 -2.94
N MET A 192 -18.59 -0.91 -3.67
CA MET A 192 -19.95 -0.40 -3.55
C MET A 192 -20.93 -1.54 -3.34
N ILE A 193 -21.81 -1.39 -2.33
CA ILE A 193 -22.89 -2.34 -2.08
C ILE A 193 -24.02 -2.16 -3.07
N GLY A 194 -24.61 -3.25 -3.48
CA GLY A 194 -25.82 -3.22 -4.31
C GLY A 194 -26.06 -4.53 -5.04
N SER A 195 -27.29 -4.72 -5.51
CA SER A 195 -27.60 -5.80 -6.44
C SER A 195 -26.91 -5.52 -7.79
N LEU A 196 -26.64 -6.57 -8.57
CA LEU A 196 -26.07 -6.45 -9.92
C LEU A 196 -26.86 -5.44 -10.80
N ARG A 197 -28.21 -5.39 -10.64
CA ARG A 197 -29.05 -4.43 -11.34
C ARG A 197 -28.76 -2.99 -10.92
N LYS A 198 -28.68 -2.72 -9.59
CA LYS A 198 -28.36 -1.38 -9.05
C LYS A 198 -26.99 -0.92 -9.52
N VAL A 199 -26.00 -1.79 -9.38
CA VAL A 199 -24.63 -1.54 -9.81
C VAL A 199 -24.57 -1.18 -11.32
N GLY A 200 -25.24 -1.98 -12.17
CA GLY A 200 -25.31 -1.72 -13.62
C GLY A 200 -25.82 -0.32 -13.93
N ILE A 201 -26.91 0.12 -13.29
CA ILE A 201 -27.50 1.45 -13.48
C ILE A 201 -26.50 2.55 -13.11
N VAL A 202 -25.88 2.45 -11.92
CA VAL A 202 -24.91 3.46 -11.45
C VAL A 202 -23.71 3.56 -12.39
N LEU A 203 -23.15 2.42 -12.81
CA LEU A 203 -22.00 2.42 -13.73
C LEU A 203 -22.37 2.94 -15.12
N GLU A 204 -23.61 2.74 -15.60
CA GLU A 204 -24.10 3.32 -16.85
C GLU A 204 -24.23 4.84 -16.76
N HIS A 205 -24.76 5.39 -15.65
CA HIS A 205 -24.81 6.83 -15.41
C HIS A 205 -23.41 7.46 -15.46
N LEU A 206 -22.45 6.89 -14.72
CA LEU A 206 -21.07 7.40 -14.70
C LEU A 206 -20.38 7.29 -16.07
N ARG A 207 -20.68 6.25 -16.84
CA ARG A 207 -20.19 6.11 -18.23
C ARG A 207 -20.78 7.20 -19.13
N ALA A 208 -22.08 7.50 -19.00
CA ALA A 208 -22.74 8.58 -19.75
C ALA A 208 -22.16 9.97 -19.38
N GLU A 209 -21.66 10.13 -18.17
CA GLU A 209 -20.96 11.33 -17.69
C GLU A 209 -19.49 11.42 -18.16
N GLY A 210 -18.97 10.39 -18.85
CA GLY A 210 -17.62 10.39 -19.43
C GLY A 210 -16.58 9.56 -18.67
N ALA A 211 -16.97 8.79 -17.66
CA ALA A 211 -16.03 7.87 -16.98
C ALA A 211 -15.57 6.77 -17.95
N SER A 212 -14.25 6.56 -18.05
CA SER A 212 -13.68 5.52 -18.92
C SER A 212 -13.97 4.11 -18.41
N ALA A 213 -13.97 3.13 -19.32
CA ALA A 213 -14.14 1.72 -18.95
C ALA A 213 -13.04 1.25 -17.98
N GLU A 214 -11.82 1.74 -18.12
CA GLU A 214 -10.69 1.44 -17.23
C GLU A 214 -10.94 1.99 -15.81
N THR A 215 -11.42 3.24 -15.71
CA THR A 215 -11.76 3.84 -14.41
C THR A 215 -12.89 3.08 -13.72
N LEU A 216 -13.93 2.70 -14.46
CA LEU A 216 -15.06 1.95 -13.92
C LEU A 216 -14.70 0.52 -13.52
N ALA A 217 -13.72 -0.10 -14.19
CA ALA A 217 -13.23 -1.44 -13.84
C ALA A 217 -12.53 -1.50 -12.46
N ARG A 218 -12.16 -0.36 -11.88
CA ARG A 218 -11.62 -0.28 -10.51
C ARG A 218 -12.68 -0.50 -9.43
N VAL A 219 -13.96 -0.39 -9.77
CA VAL A 219 -15.06 -0.50 -8.82
C VAL A 219 -15.37 -1.98 -8.55
N ARG A 220 -15.29 -2.38 -7.30
CA ARG A 220 -15.71 -3.69 -6.81
C ARG A 220 -17.19 -3.62 -6.41
N ALA A 221 -18.06 -4.10 -7.27
CA ALA A 221 -19.51 -4.05 -7.04
C ALA A 221 -20.23 -5.20 -7.78
N PRO A 222 -21.03 -6.01 -7.10
CA PRO A 222 -21.28 -6.02 -5.65
C PRO A 222 -20.01 -6.23 -4.84
N ILE A 223 -19.87 -5.48 -3.72
CA ILE A 223 -18.71 -5.52 -2.82
C ILE A 223 -18.65 -6.82 -2.01
N GLY A 224 -17.42 -7.29 -1.73
CA GLY A 224 -17.13 -8.42 -0.86
C GLY A 224 -16.95 -9.76 -1.57
N LEU A 225 -16.19 -10.65 -0.95
CA LEU A 225 -16.06 -12.03 -1.44
C LEU A 225 -17.38 -12.78 -1.29
N ASP A 226 -17.67 -13.71 -2.19
CA ASP A 226 -18.83 -14.60 -2.08
C ASP A 226 -18.58 -15.67 -1.01
N THR A 227 -18.97 -15.36 0.22
CA THR A 227 -18.89 -16.29 1.37
C THR A 227 -20.21 -16.99 1.64
N GLY A 228 -21.28 -16.65 0.90
CA GLY A 228 -22.63 -17.15 1.12
C GLY A 228 -23.34 -16.53 2.33
N GLY A 229 -22.65 -15.73 3.16
CA GLY A 229 -23.23 -15.03 4.32
C GLY A 229 -24.19 -13.91 3.92
N ARG A 230 -25.24 -13.69 4.74
CA ARG A 230 -26.27 -12.66 4.48
C ARG A 230 -26.51 -11.72 5.65
N GLU A 231 -26.04 -12.09 6.84
CA GLU A 231 -26.15 -11.22 8.01
C GLU A 231 -25.17 -10.03 7.89
N PRO A 232 -25.50 -8.87 8.47
CA PRO A 232 -24.67 -7.67 8.36
C PRO A 232 -23.19 -7.87 8.75
N ALA A 233 -22.92 -8.65 9.80
CA ALA A 233 -21.55 -8.94 10.22
C ALA A 233 -20.82 -9.90 9.27
N GLU A 234 -21.52 -10.84 8.65
CA GLU A 234 -20.97 -11.77 7.65
C GLU A 234 -20.60 -11.02 6.36
N ILE A 235 -21.47 -10.09 5.93
CA ILE A 235 -21.21 -9.21 4.79
C ILE A 235 -20.00 -8.32 5.10
N ALA A 236 -19.92 -7.73 6.31
CA ALA A 236 -18.78 -6.91 6.72
C ALA A 236 -17.47 -7.68 6.70
N LEU A 237 -17.47 -8.95 7.14
CA LEU A 237 -16.31 -9.84 7.06
C LEU A 237 -15.91 -10.12 5.62
N ALA A 238 -16.87 -10.40 4.73
CA ALA A 238 -16.63 -10.65 3.31
C ALA A 238 -16.01 -9.42 2.60
N ILE A 239 -16.49 -8.21 2.93
CA ILE A 239 -15.93 -6.95 2.45
C ILE A 239 -14.49 -6.77 2.91
N LEU A 240 -14.22 -6.94 4.20
CA LEU A 240 -12.87 -6.78 4.73
C LEU A 240 -11.90 -7.81 4.15
N ALA A 241 -12.34 -9.06 3.97
CA ALA A 241 -11.55 -10.10 3.33
C ALA A 241 -11.18 -9.75 1.88
N GLU A 242 -12.11 -9.18 1.10
CA GLU A 242 -11.81 -8.70 -0.26
C GLU A 242 -10.77 -7.56 -0.24
N ILE A 243 -10.90 -6.61 0.69
CA ILE A 243 -9.95 -5.52 0.88
C ILE A 243 -8.55 -6.06 1.20
N GLU A 244 -8.45 -7.04 2.12
CA GLU A 244 -7.17 -7.69 2.47
C GLU A 244 -6.56 -8.44 1.28
N CYS A 245 -7.37 -9.08 0.44
CA CYS A 245 -6.89 -9.67 -0.81
C CYS A 245 -6.28 -8.63 -1.73
N VAL A 246 -6.93 -7.48 -1.92
CA VAL A 246 -6.38 -6.39 -2.75
C VAL A 246 -5.11 -5.83 -2.15
N ARG A 247 -5.09 -5.58 -0.84
CA ARG A 247 -3.96 -4.99 -0.11
C ARG A 247 -2.71 -5.87 -0.17
N HIS A 248 -2.87 -7.17 -0.08
CA HIS A 248 -1.76 -8.12 0.02
C HIS A 248 -1.52 -8.94 -1.26
N GLY A 249 -2.28 -8.66 -2.34
CA GLY A 249 -2.19 -9.41 -3.59
C GLY A 249 -2.68 -10.85 -3.46
N GLY A 250 -3.62 -11.11 -2.55
CA GLY A 250 -4.28 -12.40 -2.40
C GLY A 250 -5.35 -12.62 -3.47
N ASN A 251 -5.71 -13.86 -3.71
CA ASN A 251 -6.72 -14.28 -4.70
C ASN A 251 -8.07 -14.65 -4.09
N GLY A 252 -8.21 -14.59 -2.75
CA GLY A 252 -9.43 -14.97 -2.04
C GLY A 252 -9.70 -16.47 -1.97
N LEU A 253 -8.80 -17.31 -2.47
CA LEU A 253 -8.93 -18.77 -2.44
C LEU A 253 -8.45 -19.36 -1.09
N PRO A 254 -8.90 -20.59 -0.73
CA PRO A 254 -8.38 -21.29 0.43
C PRO A 254 -6.86 -21.42 0.40
N GLY A 255 -6.23 -21.33 1.57
CA GLY A 255 -4.76 -21.44 1.68
C GLY A 255 -4.19 -22.76 1.19
N SER A 256 -5.01 -23.84 1.20
CA SER A 256 -4.68 -25.14 0.60
C SER A 256 -4.40 -25.07 -0.92
N ASP A 257 -4.95 -24.06 -1.61
CA ASP A 257 -4.90 -23.97 -3.06
C ASP A 257 -3.81 -22.98 -3.55
N ARG A 258 -3.03 -22.40 -2.62
CA ARG A 258 -1.96 -21.42 -2.95
C ARG A 258 -0.89 -22.01 -3.85
N ASP A 259 -0.47 -23.24 -3.59
CA ASP A 259 0.60 -23.90 -4.33
C ASP A 259 0.18 -24.35 -5.75
N ALA A 260 -1.13 -24.51 -6.00
CA ALA A 260 -1.65 -24.85 -7.31
C ALA A 260 -1.52 -23.72 -8.35
N ILE A 261 -1.39 -22.47 -7.90
CA ILE A 261 -1.33 -21.28 -8.77
C ILE A 261 0.09 -20.75 -8.95
N HIS A 262 0.96 -20.89 -7.94
CA HIS A 262 2.30 -20.28 -7.96
C HIS A 262 3.45 -21.28 -8.15
N GLY A 263 3.20 -22.59 -8.19
CA GLY A 263 4.26 -23.59 -8.19
C GLY A 263 5.10 -23.57 -6.91
N PRO A 264 5.96 -24.55 -6.63
CA PRO A 264 6.86 -24.50 -5.48
C PRO A 264 7.78 -23.28 -5.61
N GLY A 265 7.74 -22.38 -4.63
CA GLY A 265 8.59 -21.19 -4.58
C GLY A 265 10.07 -21.58 -4.72
N PRO A 266 10.93 -20.69 -5.28
CA PRO A 266 12.35 -20.97 -5.39
C PRO A 266 12.96 -21.03 -3.99
N GLY A 267 13.10 -22.25 -3.43
CA GLY A 267 13.76 -22.37 -2.13
C GLY A 267 13.49 -23.60 -1.26
N THR A 268 12.97 -24.72 -1.80
CA THR A 268 12.98 -25.99 -1.08
C THR A 268 13.63 -27.07 -1.95
N ALA A 269 14.92 -26.91 -2.21
CA ALA A 269 15.80 -28.03 -2.54
C ALA A 269 16.65 -28.29 -1.30
N THR A 270 16.40 -29.40 -0.64
CA THR A 270 17.21 -30.02 0.43
C THR A 270 18.65 -30.23 -0.01
#